data_288452e0a2302b1102460b79bbcb0278
#
_entry.id   288452e0a2302b1102460b79bbcb0278
#
_cell.length_a   1.000
_cell.length_b   1.000
_cell.length_c   1.000
_cell.angle_alpha   90.00
_cell.angle_beta   90.00
_cell.angle_gamma   90.00
#
_symmetry.space_group_name_H-M   'P 1'
#
loop_
_entity.id
_entity.type
_entity.pdbx_description
1 polymer ?
#
loop_
_entity_poly.entity_id
_entity_poly.type
_entity_poly.pdbx_seq_one_letter_code
_entity_poly.pdbx_strand_id
1 'polypeptide(L)'
;SLIMKNSLLNLSGTNQIERRPNVFAIDIRSEQLPILKNIQNKFPSKQILIAPIIGARLSGINNKSINKEVTEKDAVKRDWRSTARTREYFLSYRNDLYDSEKTIEGSFWENTGEDQISIEYEFAKTLGVKLGDTLQFNVQGIEISGKITNTRSVNWSDMKPNFVVLFSPGTLESAPSYY
;
A
#
# COMPACT_ATOMS: atom_id res chain seq x y z
N SER A 1 3.73 -6.21 -43.08
CA SER A 1 3.43 -4.83 -42.71
C SER A 1 2.06 -4.65 -42.03
N LEU A 2 1.01 -5.32 -42.51
CA LEU A 2 -0.36 -5.25 -41.89
C LEU A 2 -0.45 -5.92 -40.54
N ILE A 3 0.28 -7.01 -40.35
CA ILE A 3 0.31 -7.80 -39.10
C ILE A 3 0.98 -7.02 -37.96
N MET A 4 2.06 -6.30 -38.22
CA MET A 4 2.70 -5.44 -37.22
C MET A 4 1.82 -4.26 -36.77
N LYS A 5 1.05 -3.68 -37.70
CA LYS A 5 0.14 -2.59 -37.37
C LYS A 5 -1.01 -3.03 -36.45
N ASN A 6 -1.56 -4.22 -36.67
CA ASN A 6 -2.61 -4.78 -35.81
C ASN A 6 -2.08 -5.21 -34.44
N SER A 7 -0.84 -5.70 -34.34
CA SER A 7 -0.19 -6.03 -33.06
C SER A 7 0.10 -4.79 -32.22
N LEU A 8 0.52 -3.68 -32.85
CA LEU A 8 0.74 -2.39 -32.18
C LEU A 8 -0.58 -1.75 -31.73
N LEU A 9 -1.66 -1.90 -32.51
CA LEU A 9 -2.98 -1.39 -32.14
C LEU A 9 -3.62 -2.21 -31.00
N ASN A 10 -3.33 -3.51 -30.91
CA ASN A 10 -3.78 -4.34 -29.79
C ASN A 10 -2.96 -4.15 -28.51
N LEU A 11 -1.71 -3.70 -28.61
CA LEU A 11 -0.90 -3.29 -27.47
C LEU A 11 -1.27 -1.90 -26.93
N SER A 12 -1.79 -1.04 -27.80
CA SER A 12 -2.36 0.26 -27.44
C SER A 12 -3.88 0.16 -27.27
N GLY A 13 -4.35 -0.73 -26.40
CA GLY A 13 -5.76 -0.80 -26.04
C GLY A 13 -6.27 0.59 -25.65
N THR A 14 -6.94 1.24 -26.59
CA THR A 14 -7.41 2.64 -26.50
C THR A 14 -8.27 2.92 -25.27
N ASN A 15 -8.85 1.89 -24.65
CA ASN A 15 -9.65 2.02 -23.43
C ASN A 15 -8.85 2.06 -22.12
N GLN A 16 -7.54 1.71 -22.14
CA GLN A 16 -6.70 1.79 -20.91
C GLN A 16 -5.95 3.12 -20.81
N ILE A 17 -5.71 3.81 -21.91
CA ILE A 17 -4.97 5.09 -21.93
C ILE A 17 -5.79 6.20 -21.26
N GLU A 18 -7.12 6.20 -21.41
CA GLU A 18 -7.99 7.20 -20.80
C GLU A 18 -8.13 7.09 -19.28
N ARG A 19 -7.77 5.93 -18.70
CA ARG A 19 -7.86 5.68 -17.25
C ARG A 19 -6.53 5.85 -16.49
N ARG A 20 -5.44 6.12 -17.19
CA ARG A 20 -4.15 6.34 -16.52
C ARG A 20 -4.07 7.76 -15.98
N PRO A 21 -3.62 7.95 -14.74
CA PRO A 21 -3.32 9.26 -14.22
C PRO A 21 -2.28 9.96 -15.11
N ASN A 22 -2.52 11.21 -15.44
CA ASN A 22 -1.62 12.04 -16.24
C ASN A 22 -0.95 13.16 -15.43
N VAL A 23 -1.35 13.32 -14.16
CA VAL A 23 -0.77 14.26 -13.21
C VAL A 23 -0.62 13.56 -11.88
N PHE A 24 0.55 13.71 -11.28
CA PHE A 24 0.86 13.26 -9.92
C PHE A 24 1.26 14.47 -9.10
N ALA A 25 0.69 14.58 -7.92
CA ALA A 25 1.10 15.54 -6.92
C ALA A 25 1.46 14.73 -5.66
N ILE A 26 2.63 14.97 -5.13
CA ILE A 26 3.17 14.29 -3.94
C ILE A 26 3.57 15.33 -2.91
N ASP A 27 3.73 14.91 -1.66
CA ASP A 27 4.10 15.77 -0.54
C ASP A 27 3.06 16.87 -0.24
N ILE A 28 1.78 16.54 -0.45
CA ILE A 28 0.68 17.44 -0.13
C ILE A 28 0.36 17.31 1.36
N ARG A 29 0.34 18.43 2.07
CA ARG A 29 -0.01 18.48 3.49
C ARG A 29 -1.52 18.46 3.70
N SER A 30 -1.95 18.00 4.86
CA SER A 30 -3.36 17.89 5.22
C SER A 30 -4.12 19.22 5.07
N GLU A 31 -3.47 20.36 5.34
CA GLU A 31 -4.07 21.69 5.19
C GLU A 31 -4.37 22.05 3.73
N GLN A 32 -3.71 21.39 2.78
CA GLN A 32 -3.87 21.63 1.33
C GLN A 32 -4.99 20.76 0.71
N LEU A 33 -5.45 19.72 1.41
CA LEU A 33 -6.53 18.84 0.91
C LEU A 33 -7.81 19.56 0.49
N PRO A 34 -8.29 20.61 1.18
CA PRO A 34 -9.45 21.35 0.74
C PRO A 34 -9.29 21.97 -0.66
N ILE A 35 -8.07 22.32 -1.05
CA ILE A 35 -7.77 22.86 -2.39
C ILE A 35 -8.01 21.78 -3.44
N LEU A 36 -7.52 20.55 -3.18
CA LEU A 36 -7.72 19.41 -4.09
C LEU A 36 -9.21 19.07 -4.25
N LYS A 37 -9.97 19.07 -3.16
CA LYS A 37 -11.42 18.86 -3.21
C LYS A 37 -12.13 19.95 -4.04
N ASN A 38 -11.71 21.21 -3.94
CA ASN A 38 -12.22 22.29 -4.77
C ASN A 38 -11.89 22.08 -6.26
N ILE A 39 -10.69 21.61 -6.58
CA ILE A 39 -10.32 21.28 -7.96
C ILE A 39 -11.20 20.14 -8.48
N GLN A 40 -11.42 19.09 -7.70
CA GLN A 40 -12.30 17.98 -8.07
C GLN A 40 -13.73 18.46 -8.36
N ASN A 41 -14.27 19.36 -7.53
CA ASN A 41 -15.60 19.93 -7.74
C ASN A 41 -15.70 20.76 -9.02
N LYS A 42 -14.62 21.47 -9.41
CA LYS A 42 -14.57 22.23 -10.67
C LYS A 42 -14.46 21.33 -11.90
N PHE A 43 -13.91 20.14 -11.75
CA PHE A 43 -13.69 19.19 -12.84
C PHE A 43 -14.28 17.82 -12.50
N PRO A 44 -15.62 17.69 -12.38
CA PRO A 44 -16.27 16.47 -11.92
C PRO A 44 -16.06 15.25 -12.87
N SER A 45 -15.71 15.51 -14.12
CA SER A 45 -15.37 14.45 -15.11
C SER A 45 -13.97 13.89 -14.92
N LYS A 46 -13.13 14.49 -14.06
CA LYS A 46 -11.78 13.99 -13.75
C LYS A 46 -11.78 13.24 -12.45
N GLN A 47 -11.22 12.05 -12.45
CA GLN A 47 -11.03 11.28 -11.23
C GLN A 47 -9.75 11.75 -10.52
N ILE A 48 -9.86 12.14 -9.26
CA ILE A 48 -8.73 12.42 -8.38
C ILE A 48 -8.67 11.29 -7.36
N LEU A 49 -7.54 10.59 -7.30
CA LEU A 49 -7.24 9.61 -6.27
C LEU A 49 -6.35 10.28 -5.23
N ILE A 50 -6.81 10.30 -3.99
CA ILE A 50 -6.08 10.85 -2.85
C ILE A 50 -5.74 9.68 -1.94
N ALA A 51 -4.46 9.49 -1.63
CA ALA A 51 -4.00 8.44 -0.75
C ALA A 51 -3.08 9.02 0.34
N PRO A 52 -3.37 8.76 1.62
CA PRO A 52 -2.47 9.13 2.71
C PRO A 52 -1.21 8.27 2.65
N ILE A 53 -0.05 8.87 2.91
CA ILE A 53 1.25 8.22 2.96
C ILE A 53 1.80 8.41 4.37
N ILE A 54 2.01 7.31 5.07
CA ILE A 54 2.50 7.29 6.45
C ILE A 54 3.81 6.50 6.50
N GLY A 55 4.91 7.18 6.83
CA GLY A 55 6.20 6.53 7.04
C GLY A 55 6.22 5.72 8.33
N ALA A 56 6.61 4.45 8.25
CA ALA A 56 6.64 3.54 9.38
C ALA A 56 7.78 2.53 9.29
N ARG A 57 8.18 1.98 10.42
CA ARG A 57 9.12 0.85 10.50
C ARG A 57 8.43 -0.36 11.08
N LEU A 58 8.62 -1.51 10.45
CA LEU A 58 8.15 -2.77 11.02
C LEU A 58 8.93 -3.03 12.32
N SER A 59 8.24 -3.08 13.45
CA SER A 59 8.80 -3.25 14.79
C SER A 59 8.62 -4.66 15.34
N GLY A 60 7.60 -5.39 14.88
CA GLY A 60 7.31 -6.73 15.36
C GLY A 60 6.43 -7.54 14.43
N ILE A 61 6.49 -8.86 14.61
CA ILE A 61 5.61 -9.85 13.97
C ILE A 61 5.15 -10.82 15.08
N ASN A 62 3.84 -10.97 15.25
CA ASN A 62 3.25 -11.85 16.29
C ASN A 62 3.81 -11.58 17.69
N ASN A 63 3.89 -10.31 18.06
CA ASN A 63 4.46 -9.85 19.34
C ASN A 63 5.94 -10.19 19.58
N LYS A 64 6.64 -10.63 18.53
CA LYS A 64 8.09 -10.80 18.55
C LYS A 64 8.75 -9.56 17.96
N SER A 65 9.48 -8.82 18.79
CA SER A 65 10.22 -7.63 18.36
C SER A 65 11.29 -7.99 17.33
N ILE A 66 11.40 -7.13 16.31
CA ILE A 66 12.49 -7.20 15.32
C ILE A 66 13.65 -6.38 15.86
N ASN A 67 14.61 -7.05 16.55
CA ASN A 67 15.80 -6.40 17.07
C ASN A 67 16.81 -6.09 15.96
N LYS A 68 17.23 -4.83 15.87
CA LYS A 68 18.29 -4.37 14.95
C LYS A 68 19.61 -5.16 15.11
N GLU A 69 19.94 -5.55 16.35
CA GLU A 69 21.18 -6.28 16.65
C GLU A 69 21.23 -7.71 16.08
N VAL A 70 20.07 -8.38 16.01
CA VAL A 70 19.96 -9.71 15.41
C VAL A 70 20.07 -9.62 13.87
N THR A 71 19.51 -8.57 13.30
CA THR A 71 19.54 -8.32 11.86
C THR A 71 20.92 -7.91 11.36
N GLU A 72 21.76 -7.23 12.15
CA GLU A 72 23.13 -6.90 11.75
C GLU A 72 24.06 -8.12 11.73
N LYS A 73 23.87 -9.10 12.61
CA LYS A 73 24.60 -10.38 12.57
C LYS A 73 24.13 -11.29 11.44
N ASP A 74 22.83 -11.23 11.09
CA ASP A 74 22.26 -11.95 9.95
C ASP A 74 22.52 -11.23 8.63
N ALA A 75 22.88 -9.96 8.62
CA ALA A 75 23.24 -9.17 7.43
C ALA A 75 24.52 -9.68 6.74
N VAL A 76 25.35 -10.45 7.43
CA VAL A 76 26.52 -11.16 6.83
C VAL A 76 26.07 -12.27 5.88
N LYS A 77 24.92 -12.90 6.12
CA LYS A 77 24.17 -13.64 5.11
C LYS A 77 23.19 -12.67 4.50
N ARG A 78 23.47 -12.06 3.38
CA ARG A 78 22.58 -11.17 2.61
C ARG A 78 21.22 -11.83 2.38
N ASP A 79 20.46 -12.03 3.44
CA ASP A 79 19.11 -12.53 3.36
C ASP A 79 18.19 -11.33 3.12
N TRP A 80 17.57 -11.29 1.96
CA TRP A 80 16.58 -10.32 1.55
C TRP A 80 15.44 -10.16 2.57
N ARG A 81 15.17 -11.19 3.41
CA ARG A 81 14.22 -11.13 4.52
C ARG A 81 14.66 -10.18 5.64
N SER A 82 15.95 -10.18 5.98
CA SER A 82 16.49 -9.26 6.98
C SER A 82 16.40 -7.81 6.51
N THR A 83 16.69 -7.56 5.25
CA THR A 83 16.53 -6.25 4.62
C THR A 83 15.06 -5.79 4.61
N ALA A 84 14.13 -6.70 4.28
CA ALA A 84 12.70 -6.40 4.30
C ALA A 84 12.18 -6.07 5.70
N ARG A 85 12.78 -6.56 6.77
CA ARG A 85 12.35 -6.29 8.15
C ARG A 85 12.91 -5.00 8.73
N THR A 86 13.97 -4.44 8.16
CA THR A 86 14.69 -3.28 8.75
C THR A 86 14.48 -1.97 8.05
N ARG A 87 13.94 -1.96 6.84
CA ARG A 87 13.70 -0.73 6.09
C ARG A 87 12.44 0.01 6.53
N GLU A 88 12.34 1.26 6.13
CA GLU A 88 11.11 2.03 6.25
C GLU A 88 10.11 1.62 5.17
N TYR A 89 8.83 1.65 5.53
CA TYR A 89 7.70 1.39 4.67
C TYR A 89 6.78 2.58 4.64
N PHE A 90 6.09 2.74 3.53
CA PHE A 90 4.95 3.64 3.43
C PHE A 90 3.68 2.82 3.60
N LEU A 91 2.95 3.12 4.66
CA LEU A 91 1.63 2.60 4.96
C LEU A 91 0.57 3.55 4.41
N SER A 92 -0.61 3.01 4.20
CA SER A 92 -1.80 3.79 3.85
C SER A 92 -3.04 3.11 4.42
N TYR A 93 -4.18 3.77 4.28
CA TYR A 93 -5.49 3.21 4.61
C TYR A 93 -6.53 3.65 3.57
N ARG A 94 -7.54 2.83 3.35
CA ARG A 94 -8.67 3.12 2.45
C ARG A 94 -9.79 2.10 2.64
N ASN A 95 -11.00 2.47 2.19
CA ASN A 95 -12.18 1.62 2.31
C ASN A 95 -12.22 0.48 1.29
N ASP A 96 -11.76 0.73 0.07
CA ASP A 96 -11.98 -0.15 -1.07
C ASP A 96 -10.68 -0.51 -1.80
N LEU A 97 -10.69 -1.64 -2.49
CA LEU A 97 -9.64 -2.00 -3.44
C LEU A 97 -9.76 -1.16 -4.72
N TYR A 98 -8.64 -0.94 -5.37
CA TYR A 98 -8.68 -0.45 -6.74
C TYR A 98 -9.08 -1.57 -7.71
N ASP A 99 -9.68 -1.23 -8.85
CA ASP A 99 -10.07 -2.18 -9.90
C ASP A 99 -8.91 -3.07 -10.39
N SER A 100 -7.68 -2.58 -10.24
CA SER A 100 -6.45 -3.25 -10.62
C SER A 100 -5.88 -4.19 -9.55
N GLU A 101 -6.50 -4.23 -8.38
CA GLU A 101 -6.13 -5.11 -7.28
C GLU A 101 -7.15 -6.24 -7.12
N LYS A 102 -6.69 -7.38 -6.62
CA LYS A 102 -7.55 -8.53 -6.35
C LYS A 102 -7.16 -9.18 -5.03
N THR A 103 -8.15 -9.52 -4.22
CA THR A 103 -7.96 -10.41 -3.08
C THR A 103 -7.48 -11.76 -3.57
N ILE A 104 -6.41 -12.30 -2.98
CA ILE A 104 -5.87 -13.63 -3.22
C ILE A 104 -6.35 -14.58 -2.12
N GLU A 105 -6.21 -14.16 -0.86
CA GLU A 105 -6.61 -14.94 0.31
C GLU A 105 -7.33 -14.05 1.31
N GLY A 106 -8.28 -14.60 2.03
CA GLY A 106 -9.04 -13.92 3.08
C GLY A 106 -10.08 -12.93 2.56
N SER A 107 -10.47 -11.98 3.42
CA SER A 107 -11.47 -10.95 3.14
C SER A 107 -10.83 -9.56 3.29
N PHE A 108 -11.13 -8.61 2.39
CA PHE A 108 -10.47 -7.31 2.39
C PHE A 108 -10.75 -6.56 3.68
N TRP A 109 -11.95 -6.31 4.07
CA TRP A 109 -12.25 -5.83 5.40
C TRP A 109 -13.38 -6.65 6.02
N GLU A 110 -13.16 -7.09 7.26
CA GLU A 110 -14.16 -7.79 8.07
C GLU A 110 -14.67 -6.84 9.15
N ASN A 111 -15.91 -6.92 9.51
CA ASN A 111 -16.49 -6.07 10.54
C ASN A 111 -16.22 -6.67 11.94
N THR A 112 -14.96 -6.72 12.34
CA THR A 112 -14.51 -7.37 13.58
C THR A 112 -14.25 -6.38 14.73
N GLY A 113 -14.19 -5.08 14.44
CA GLY A 113 -13.78 -4.06 15.42
C GLY A 113 -12.29 -4.08 15.76
N GLU A 114 -11.49 -4.94 15.12
CA GLU A 114 -10.04 -5.03 15.26
C GLU A 114 -9.35 -4.27 14.12
N ASP A 115 -8.16 -3.77 14.37
CA ASP A 115 -7.31 -3.17 13.33
C ASP A 115 -6.83 -4.24 12.36
N GLN A 116 -7.16 -4.07 11.08
CA GLN A 116 -6.90 -5.06 10.05
C GLN A 116 -5.85 -4.59 9.07
N ILE A 117 -5.12 -5.56 8.53
CA ILE A 117 -4.10 -5.35 7.50
C ILE A 117 -4.46 -6.16 6.25
N SER A 118 -4.44 -5.48 5.12
CA SER A 118 -4.35 -6.09 3.80
C SER A 118 -2.91 -5.93 3.30
N ILE A 119 -2.23 -7.05 3.03
CA ILE A 119 -0.84 -7.09 2.62
C ILE A 119 -0.70 -7.57 1.18
N GLU A 120 0.25 -7.00 0.44
CA GLU A 120 0.59 -7.48 -0.90
C GLU A 120 1.17 -8.90 -0.80
N TYR A 121 0.73 -9.79 -1.69
CA TYR A 121 0.95 -11.23 -1.59
C TYR A 121 2.44 -11.64 -1.64
N GLU A 122 3.20 -11.10 -2.58
CA GLU A 122 4.63 -11.42 -2.68
C GLU A 122 5.43 -10.80 -1.53
N PHE A 123 4.97 -9.66 -1.02
CA PHE A 123 5.55 -9.05 0.16
C PHE A 123 5.26 -9.85 1.44
N ALA A 124 4.07 -10.43 1.58
CA ALA A 124 3.76 -11.36 2.68
C ALA A 124 4.71 -12.57 2.68
N LYS A 125 4.94 -13.17 1.51
CA LYS A 125 5.92 -14.25 1.36
C LYS A 125 7.33 -13.80 1.71
N THR A 126 7.69 -12.58 1.30
CA THR A 126 8.98 -11.98 1.62
C THR A 126 9.21 -11.86 3.11
N LEU A 127 8.22 -11.40 3.85
CA LEU A 127 8.28 -11.31 5.31
C LEU A 127 8.15 -12.68 6.00
N GLY A 128 7.60 -13.67 5.34
CA GLY A 128 7.28 -14.99 5.89
C GLY A 128 6.06 -14.94 6.81
N VAL A 129 5.06 -14.12 6.46
CA VAL A 129 3.82 -13.96 7.21
C VAL A 129 2.61 -14.48 6.42
N LYS A 130 1.51 -14.77 7.13
CA LYS A 130 0.28 -15.34 6.57
C LYS A 130 -0.95 -14.71 7.21
N LEU A 131 -2.13 -15.06 6.71
CA LEU A 131 -3.39 -14.68 7.32
C LEU A 131 -3.43 -15.04 8.81
N GLY A 132 -3.94 -14.12 9.62
CA GLY A 132 -4.04 -14.24 11.06
C GLY A 132 -2.81 -13.77 11.82
N ASP A 133 -1.65 -13.60 11.17
CA ASP A 133 -0.47 -12.99 11.81
C ASP A 133 -0.71 -11.51 12.09
N THR A 134 -0.08 -11.00 13.14
CA THR A 134 -0.13 -9.59 13.53
C THR A 134 1.17 -8.90 13.15
N LEU A 135 1.07 -7.78 12.45
CA LEU A 135 2.21 -6.89 12.20
C LEU A 135 2.16 -5.70 13.13
N GLN A 136 3.32 -5.31 13.65
CA GLN A 136 3.50 -4.15 14.50
C GLN A 136 4.42 -3.17 13.79
N PHE A 137 3.99 -1.90 13.76
CA PHE A 137 4.75 -0.82 13.11
C PHE A 137 4.99 0.31 14.09
N ASN A 138 6.17 0.88 14.05
CA ASN A 138 6.48 2.12 14.72
C ASN A 138 6.29 3.29 13.74
N VAL A 139 5.35 4.16 14.08
CA VAL A 139 5.05 5.39 13.33
C VAL A 139 5.46 6.58 14.20
N GLN A 140 6.62 7.15 13.92
CA GLN A 140 7.15 8.30 14.65
C GLN A 140 7.18 8.13 16.19
N GLY A 141 7.49 6.93 16.66
CA GLY A 141 7.56 6.60 18.09
C GLY A 141 6.29 5.96 18.67
N ILE A 142 5.20 5.94 17.93
CA ILE A 142 3.94 5.30 18.35
C ILE A 142 3.86 3.91 17.71
N GLU A 143 3.64 2.90 18.54
CA GLU A 143 3.41 1.52 18.09
C GLU A 143 1.95 1.36 17.67
N ILE A 144 1.76 0.89 16.44
CA ILE A 144 0.46 0.47 15.91
C ILE A 144 0.55 -0.98 15.46
N SER A 145 -0.54 -1.70 15.56
CA SER A 145 -0.60 -3.10 15.16
C SER A 145 -1.88 -3.39 14.40
N GLY A 146 -1.85 -4.42 13.57
CA GLY A 146 -3.02 -4.91 12.89
C GLY A 146 -2.85 -6.38 12.52
N LYS A 147 -3.97 -7.08 12.42
CA LYS A 147 -4.04 -8.48 12.04
C LYS A 147 -4.17 -8.59 10.52
N ILE A 148 -3.40 -9.47 9.91
CA ILE A 148 -3.51 -9.75 8.49
C ILE A 148 -4.81 -10.53 8.24
N THR A 149 -5.79 -9.89 7.62
CA THR A 149 -7.07 -10.50 7.24
C THR A 149 -7.15 -10.79 5.74
N ASN A 150 -6.24 -10.19 4.96
CA ASN A 150 -6.27 -10.30 3.51
C ASN A 150 -4.87 -10.24 2.91
N THR A 151 -4.65 -11.09 1.90
CA THR A 151 -3.55 -10.90 0.95
C THR A 151 -4.12 -10.50 -0.41
N ARG A 152 -3.44 -9.58 -1.11
CA ARG A 152 -3.89 -9.06 -2.39
C ARG A 152 -2.79 -9.00 -3.44
N SER A 153 -3.17 -9.09 -4.71
CA SER A 153 -2.30 -8.72 -5.82
C SER A 153 -2.38 -7.22 -6.08
N VAL A 154 -1.25 -6.61 -6.41
CA VAL A 154 -1.12 -5.19 -6.74
C VAL A 154 -0.55 -5.06 -8.14
N ASN A 155 -1.22 -4.29 -8.99
CA ASN A 155 -0.67 -3.95 -10.30
C ASN A 155 0.21 -2.68 -10.20
N TRP A 156 1.51 -2.88 -10.05
CA TRP A 156 2.46 -1.78 -9.91
C TRP A 156 2.63 -0.93 -11.19
N SER A 157 2.06 -1.36 -12.32
CA SER A 157 2.17 -0.69 -13.61
C SER A 157 1.00 0.26 -13.91
N ASP A 158 -0.03 0.31 -13.07
CA ASP A 158 -1.24 1.10 -13.31
C ASP A 158 -1.10 2.58 -12.93
N MET A 159 0.05 2.95 -12.36
CA MET A 159 0.38 4.31 -11.93
C MET A 159 -0.60 4.88 -10.87
N LYS A 160 -1.30 4.04 -10.12
CA LYS A 160 -2.09 4.43 -8.96
C LYS A 160 -1.22 4.47 -7.70
N PRO A 161 -1.64 5.19 -6.63
CA PRO A 161 -0.97 5.14 -5.34
C PRO A 161 -1.08 3.73 -4.74
N ASN A 162 -0.05 2.92 -4.94
CA ASN A 162 0.01 1.53 -4.50
C ASN A 162 0.90 1.37 -3.26
N PHE A 163 0.47 0.51 -2.34
CA PHE A 163 1.15 0.26 -1.06
C PHE A 163 1.27 -1.25 -0.82
N VAL A 164 2.37 -1.68 -0.25
CA VAL A 164 2.55 -3.09 0.15
C VAL A 164 1.67 -3.47 1.35
N VAL A 165 1.40 -2.50 2.23
CA VAL A 165 0.55 -2.68 3.41
C VAL A 165 -0.51 -1.60 3.44
N LEU A 166 -1.77 -2.02 3.61
CA LEU A 166 -2.90 -1.16 3.88
C LEU A 166 -3.50 -1.53 5.24
N PHE A 167 -3.89 -0.52 5.99
CA PHE A 167 -4.72 -0.70 7.18
C PHE A 167 -6.20 -0.47 6.87
N SER A 168 -7.06 -1.07 7.67
CA SER A 168 -8.47 -0.72 7.69
C SER A 168 -8.65 0.73 8.15
N PRO A 169 -9.70 1.43 7.70
CA PRO A 169 -10.04 2.75 8.22
C PRO A 169 -10.23 2.74 9.73
N GLY A 170 -9.85 3.83 10.40
CA GLY A 170 -9.93 4.00 11.86
C GLY A 170 -8.59 3.88 12.59
N THR A 171 -7.59 3.25 11.98
CA THR A 171 -6.29 2.96 12.63
C THR A 171 -5.26 4.07 12.45
N LEU A 172 -5.16 4.61 11.23
CA LEU A 172 -4.05 5.50 10.84
C LEU A 172 -4.44 6.97 10.64
N GLU A 173 -5.70 7.34 10.78
CA GLU A 173 -6.22 8.68 10.47
C GLU A 173 -5.61 9.78 11.35
N SER A 174 -5.20 9.43 12.57
CA SER A 174 -4.52 10.36 13.48
C SER A 174 -3.01 10.42 13.29
N ALA A 175 -2.45 9.55 12.46
CA ALA A 175 -1.01 9.51 12.20
C ALA A 175 -0.58 10.69 11.31
N PRO A 176 0.62 11.25 11.53
CA PRO A 176 1.18 12.23 10.61
C PRO A 176 1.28 11.64 9.21
N SER A 177 0.62 12.29 8.25
CA SER A 177 0.52 11.80 6.87
C SER A 177 0.80 12.90 5.85
N TYR A 178 1.32 12.49 4.71
CA TYR A 178 1.39 13.27 3.48
C TYR A 178 0.45 12.62 2.44
N TYR A 179 0.17 13.36 1.36
CA TYR A 179 -0.69 12.89 0.27
C TYR A 179 -0.06 13.12 -1.08
#